data_a52154a438a2cfe6f9b29deb7b2288d8
#
_entry.id   a52154a438a2cfe6f9b29deb7b2288d8
#
_cell.length_a   1.000
_cell.length_b   1.000
_cell.length_c   1.000
_cell.angle_alpha   90.00
_cell.angle_beta   90.00
_cell.angle_gamma   90.00
#
_symmetry.space_group_name_H-M   'P 1'
#
loop_
_entity.id
_entity.type
_entity.pdbx_description
1 polymer ?
#
loop_
_entity_poly.entity_id
_entity_poly.type
_entity_poly.pdbx_seq_one_letter_code
_entity_poly.pdbx_strand_id
1 'polypeptide(L)'
;MGSEMCIRDRPALNLIGHLSGIATATGAWVAAVHGSGARIRDTRKTTPGLRRLEKYAVRCGGGMNHRMSLSDAALVKDNHVVAAGGVAAAFTAVRERFPGVPVEVEVDSLAQLDEVLAAGADLVLLDNFPVADLAEAVRRTQGRALLEASGGLSLDSAAEVAATGVDFLAVGALTHSAPVLDIGADLRPED
;
A
#
# COMPACT_ATOMS: atom_id res chain seq x y z
N MET A 1 7.78 -43.64 1.51
CA MET A 1 6.84 -42.77 2.24
C MET A 1 7.52 -41.53 2.83
N GLY A 2 8.72 -41.57 3.44
CA GLY A 2 9.33 -40.41 4.08
C GLY A 2 9.79 -39.29 3.11
N SER A 3 10.26 -39.59 1.90
CA SER A 3 10.76 -38.60 0.96
C SER A 3 9.67 -37.80 0.25
N GLU A 4 8.54 -38.39 -0.04
CA GLU A 4 7.42 -37.70 -0.70
C GLU A 4 6.73 -36.68 0.24
N MET A 5 6.62 -37.01 1.52
CA MET A 5 6.08 -36.12 2.55
C MET A 5 6.95 -34.88 2.69
N CYS A 6 8.28 -35.03 2.81
CA CYS A 6 9.20 -33.89 2.89
C CYS A 6 9.16 -32.96 1.65
N ILE A 7 8.92 -33.50 0.44
CA ILE A 7 8.83 -32.72 -0.79
C ILE A 7 7.55 -31.88 -0.83
N ARG A 8 6.43 -32.37 -0.31
CA ARG A 8 5.15 -31.67 -0.30
C ARG A 8 5.07 -30.64 0.83
N ASP A 9 5.56 -31.01 2.02
CA ASP A 9 5.42 -30.19 3.23
C ASP A 9 6.31 -28.95 3.18
N ARG A 10 7.53 -29.06 2.62
CA ARG A 10 8.44 -27.91 2.59
C ARG A 10 7.91 -26.71 1.80
N PRO A 11 7.38 -26.85 0.56
CA PRO A 11 6.75 -25.73 -0.14
C PRO A 11 5.55 -25.14 0.61
N ALA A 12 4.73 -25.98 1.25
CA ALA A 12 3.59 -25.52 2.04
C ALA A 12 4.06 -24.70 3.25
N LEU A 13 5.03 -25.20 4.03
CA LEU A 13 5.61 -24.49 5.17
C LEU A 13 6.27 -23.17 4.75
N ASN A 14 6.99 -23.17 3.62
CA ASN A 14 7.61 -21.95 3.10
C ASN A 14 6.56 -20.90 2.74
N LEU A 15 5.46 -21.27 2.07
CA LEU A 15 4.37 -20.38 1.75
C LEU A 15 3.65 -19.87 3.01
N ILE A 16 3.36 -20.77 3.96
CA ILE A 16 2.72 -20.39 5.22
C ILE A 16 3.62 -19.43 6.00
N GLY A 17 4.92 -19.73 6.13
CA GLY A 17 5.88 -18.87 6.81
C GLY A 17 5.96 -17.47 6.17
N HIS A 18 6.06 -17.42 4.84
CA HIS A 18 6.10 -16.15 4.09
C HIS A 18 4.81 -15.32 4.29
N LEU A 19 3.65 -15.93 4.07
CA LEU A 19 2.37 -15.24 4.17
C LEU A 19 2.02 -14.84 5.60
N SER A 20 2.36 -15.69 6.59
CA SER A 20 2.21 -15.35 8.01
C SER A 20 3.12 -14.21 8.43
N GLY A 21 4.35 -14.15 7.87
CA GLY A 21 5.25 -13.02 8.06
C GLY A 21 4.66 -11.70 7.58
N ILE A 22 4.05 -11.70 6.40
CA ILE A 22 3.34 -10.53 5.84
C ILE A 22 2.17 -10.11 6.76
N ALA A 23 1.34 -11.06 7.18
CA ALA A 23 0.22 -10.77 8.06
C ALA A 23 0.69 -10.22 9.41
N THR A 24 1.73 -10.78 10.00
CA THR A 24 2.32 -10.33 11.26
C THR A 24 2.91 -8.92 11.13
N ALA A 25 3.70 -8.67 10.09
CA ALA A 25 4.24 -7.34 9.81
C ALA A 25 3.10 -6.32 9.61
N THR A 26 2.07 -6.67 8.84
CA THR A 26 0.91 -5.80 8.65
C THR A 26 0.21 -5.49 9.96
N GLY A 27 0.02 -6.49 10.83
CA GLY A 27 -0.58 -6.30 12.16
C GLY A 27 0.20 -5.30 13.03
N ALA A 28 1.53 -5.33 12.96
CA ALA A 28 2.37 -4.35 13.67
C ALA A 28 2.14 -2.92 13.14
N TRP A 29 2.07 -2.73 11.82
CA TRP A 29 1.77 -1.43 11.21
C TRP A 29 0.36 -0.94 11.57
N VAL A 30 -0.65 -1.80 11.53
CA VAL A 30 -2.02 -1.47 11.91
C VAL A 30 -2.09 -1.07 13.38
N ALA A 31 -1.37 -1.77 14.27
CA ALA A 31 -1.29 -1.41 15.67
C ALA A 31 -0.61 -0.05 15.88
N ALA A 32 0.45 0.26 15.13
CA ALA A 32 1.18 1.52 15.24
C ALA A 32 0.34 2.76 14.86
N VAL A 33 -0.64 2.61 13.96
CA VAL A 33 -1.53 3.72 13.55
C VAL A 33 -2.90 3.69 14.24
N HIS A 34 -3.07 2.79 15.21
CA HIS A 34 -4.36 2.63 15.90
C HIS A 34 -4.84 3.94 16.55
N GLY A 35 -6.09 4.28 16.34
CA GLY A 35 -6.72 5.49 16.91
C GLY A 35 -6.50 6.78 16.12
N SER A 36 -5.65 6.80 15.09
CA SER A 36 -5.43 7.98 14.23
C SER A 36 -6.51 8.18 13.17
N GLY A 37 -7.23 7.13 12.81
CA GLY A 37 -8.15 7.10 11.65
C GLY A 37 -7.47 6.65 10.35
N ALA A 38 -6.14 6.71 10.25
CA ALA A 38 -5.40 6.25 9.10
C ALA A 38 -5.41 4.72 8.96
N ARG A 39 -5.33 4.22 7.73
CA ARG A 39 -5.32 2.79 7.42
C ARG A 39 -4.09 2.40 6.62
N ILE A 40 -3.57 1.22 6.90
CA ILE A 40 -2.40 0.67 6.22
C ILE A 40 -2.83 0.02 4.91
N ARG A 41 -2.14 0.38 3.81
CA ARG A 41 -2.35 -0.21 2.47
C ARG A 41 -1.08 -0.90 1.98
N ASP A 42 -1.26 -1.98 1.22
CA ASP A 42 -0.19 -2.60 0.44
C ASP A 42 0.11 -1.80 -0.84
N THR A 43 0.97 -2.35 -1.66
CA THR A 43 1.31 -1.79 -2.97
C THR A 43 1.29 -2.88 -4.04
N ARG A 44 1.73 -2.56 -5.27
CA ARG A 44 2.01 -3.54 -6.33
C ARG A 44 3.44 -4.07 -6.32
N LYS A 45 4.27 -3.67 -5.35
CA LYS A 45 5.64 -4.19 -5.13
C LYS A 45 5.57 -5.56 -4.45
N THR A 46 5.16 -6.57 -5.21
CA THR A 46 4.90 -7.95 -4.73
C THR A 46 5.82 -8.94 -5.40
N THR A 47 6.02 -10.09 -4.78
CA THR A 47 6.74 -11.21 -5.38
C THR A 47 6.03 -11.67 -6.67
N PRO A 48 6.76 -11.83 -7.79
CA PRO A 48 6.17 -12.32 -9.03
C PRO A 48 5.38 -13.61 -8.81
N GLY A 49 4.14 -13.64 -9.32
CA GLY A 49 3.23 -14.78 -9.18
C GLY A 49 2.50 -14.87 -7.82
N LEU A 50 2.95 -14.21 -6.75
CA LEU A 50 2.36 -14.35 -5.41
C LEU A 50 1.43 -13.19 -5.00
N ARG A 51 1.25 -12.16 -5.82
CA ARG A 51 0.49 -10.95 -5.44
C ARG A 51 -0.86 -11.23 -4.80
N ARG A 52 -1.63 -12.17 -5.33
CA ARG A 52 -2.95 -12.49 -4.78
C ARG A 52 -2.88 -13.04 -3.36
N LEU A 53 -1.89 -13.88 -3.08
CA LEU A 53 -1.66 -14.48 -1.76
C LEU A 53 -1.10 -13.45 -0.79
N GLU A 54 -0.11 -12.66 -1.21
CA GLU A 54 0.50 -11.63 -0.37
C GLU A 54 -0.51 -10.55 0.03
N LYS A 55 -1.32 -10.07 -0.93
CA LYS A 55 -2.40 -9.11 -0.64
C LYS A 55 -3.51 -9.72 0.24
N TYR A 56 -3.77 -11.01 0.13
CA TYR A 56 -4.65 -11.71 1.07
C TYR A 56 -4.05 -11.70 2.48
N ALA A 57 -2.76 -11.98 2.62
CA ALA A 57 -2.06 -11.95 3.90
C ALA A 57 -2.07 -10.55 4.55
N VAL A 58 -1.93 -9.47 3.74
CA VAL A 58 -2.11 -8.09 4.24
C VAL A 58 -3.50 -7.89 4.87
N ARG A 59 -4.56 -8.39 4.23
CA ARG A 59 -5.91 -8.32 4.82
C ARG A 59 -6.03 -9.12 6.11
N CYS A 60 -5.40 -10.29 6.18
CA CYS A 60 -5.36 -11.09 7.41
C CYS A 60 -4.68 -10.34 8.57
N GLY A 61 -3.70 -9.48 8.28
CA GLY A 61 -3.06 -8.60 9.25
C GLY A 61 -3.84 -7.33 9.60
N GLY A 62 -5.04 -7.14 9.03
CA GLY A 62 -5.88 -5.96 9.25
C GLY A 62 -5.60 -4.78 8.33
N GLY A 63 -4.72 -4.94 7.36
CA GLY A 63 -4.45 -3.93 6.33
C GLY A 63 -5.49 -3.94 5.20
N MET A 64 -5.36 -2.98 4.30
CA MET A 64 -6.19 -2.85 3.09
C MET A 64 -5.36 -3.12 1.84
N ASN A 65 -6.03 -3.57 0.80
CA ASN A 65 -5.39 -3.68 -0.49
C ASN A 65 -5.48 -2.38 -1.29
N HIS A 66 -4.36 -1.93 -1.83
CA HIS A 66 -4.31 -1.04 -2.97
C HIS A 66 -4.75 -1.81 -4.24
N ARG A 67 -4.90 -1.16 -5.39
CA ARG A 67 -5.28 -1.81 -6.65
C ARG A 67 -4.51 -3.12 -6.88
N MET A 68 -5.21 -4.15 -7.31
CA MET A 68 -4.64 -5.46 -7.60
C MET A 68 -3.86 -5.46 -8.92
N SER A 69 -4.43 -4.76 -9.93
CA SER A 69 -3.96 -4.73 -11.31
C SER A 69 -4.06 -3.32 -11.89
N LEU A 70 -3.68 -3.17 -13.15
CA LEU A 70 -3.81 -1.91 -13.89
C LEU A 70 -5.24 -1.65 -14.36
N SER A 71 -6.12 -2.67 -14.30
CA SER A 71 -7.52 -2.58 -14.70
C SER A 71 -8.45 -2.13 -13.57
N ASP A 72 -8.02 -2.21 -12.30
CA ASP A 72 -8.89 -1.90 -11.16
C ASP A 72 -8.99 -0.39 -10.90
N ALA A 73 -7.88 0.30 -11.05
CA ALA A 73 -7.77 1.75 -10.87
C ALA A 73 -6.56 2.28 -11.65
N ALA A 74 -6.65 3.49 -12.12
CA ALA A 74 -5.51 4.21 -12.67
C ALA A 74 -4.67 4.81 -11.53
N LEU A 75 -3.35 4.92 -11.75
CA LEU A 75 -2.44 5.70 -10.92
C LEU A 75 -1.60 6.55 -11.87
N VAL A 76 -1.83 7.84 -11.83
CA VAL A 76 -1.03 8.82 -12.55
C VAL A 76 0.29 9.00 -11.80
N LYS A 77 1.40 8.86 -12.50
CA LYS A 77 2.77 8.92 -11.97
C LYS A 77 3.60 9.97 -12.71
N ASP A 78 4.78 10.27 -12.17
CA ASP A 78 5.78 11.19 -12.70
C ASP A 78 5.95 11.10 -14.23
N ASN A 79 6.14 9.91 -14.77
CA ASN A 79 6.29 9.72 -16.22
C ASN A 79 5.02 10.10 -17.00
N HIS A 80 3.83 9.91 -16.44
CA HIS A 80 2.59 10.35 -17.06
C HIS A 80 2.46 11.87 -17.02
N VAL A 81 2.89 12.49 -15.92
CA VAL A 81 2.91 13.95 -15.74
C VAL A 81 3.81 14.61 -16.78
N VAL A 82 5.03 14.07 -16.97
CA VAL A 82 5.96 14.54 -17.99
C VAL A 82 5.37 14.39 -19.39
N ALA A 83 4.78 13.24 -19.71
CA ALA A 83 4.19 12.97 -21.03
C ALA A 83 2.98 13.85 -21.35
N ALA A 84 2.20 14.23 -20.35
CA ALA A 84 1.00 15.07 -20.51
C ALA A 84 1.27 16.58 -20.39
N GLY A 85 2.48 16.98 -19.97
CA GLY A 85 2.85 18.36 -19.77
C GLY A 85 2.33 19.01 -18.49
N GLY A 86 1.94 18.19 -17.48
CA GLY A 86 1.51 18.65 -16.16
C GLY A 86 0.63 17.65 -15.44
N VAL A 87 0.58 17.74 -14.11
CA VAL A 87 -0.11 16.77 -13.26
C VAL A 87 -1.64 16.84 -13.45
N ALA A 88 -2.21 18.05 -13.50
CA ALA A 88 -3.65 18.24 -13.76
C ALA A 88 -4.05 17.77 -15.16
N ALA A 89 -3.20 18.00 -16.17
CA ALA A 89 -3.43 17.54 -17.53
C ALA A 89 -3.42 16.01 -17.62
N ALA A 90 -2.45 15.35 -16.97
CA ALA A 90 -2.38 13.89 -16.90
C ALA A 90 -3.60 13.29 -16.22
N PHE A 91 -4.03 13.84 -15.09
CA PHE A 91 -5.22 13.39 -14.37
C PHE A 91 -6.48 13.54 -15.23
N THR A 92 -6.70 14.71 -15.82
CA THR A 92 -7.88 14.99 -16.63
C THR A 92 -7.96 14.06 -17.85
N ALA A 93 -6.84 13.86 -18.55
CA ALA A 93 -6.77 12.98 -19.72
C ALA A 93 -7.16 11.53 -19.38
N VAL A 94 -6.71 11.01 -18.23
CA VAL A 94 -7.07 9.66 -17.78
C VAL A 94 -8.57 9.58 -17.43
N ARG A 95 -9.07 10.56 -16.66
CA ARG A 95 -10.47 10.60 -16.22
C ARG A 95 -11.46 10.73 -17.39
N GLU A 96 -11.13 11.54 -18.40
CA GLU A 96 -11.97 11.70 -19.59
C GLU A 96 -11.93 10.44 -20.48
N ARG A 97 -10.77 9.81 -20.61
CA ARG A 97 -10.60 8.63 -21.48
C ARG A 97 -11.25 7.38 -20.89
N PHE A 98 -11.29 7.27 -19.56
CA PHE A 98 -11.78 6.10 -18.83
C PHE A 98 -12.78 6.50 -17.74
N PRO A 99 -13.98 6.99 -18.13
CA PRO A 99 -14.99 7.40 -17.17
C PRO A 99 -15.43 6.20 -16.32
N GLY A 100 -15.49 6.39 -15.00
CA GLY A 100 -15.88 5.33 -14.06
C GLY A 100 -14.69 4.48 -13.53
N VAL A 101 -13.48 4.65 -14.05
CA VAL A 101 -12.28 4.06 -13.44
C VAL A 101 -11.79 5.00 -12.33
N PRO A 102 -11.60 4.52 -11.07
CA PRO A 102 -10.99 5.32 -10.03
C PRO A 102 -9.59 5.78 -10.45
N VAL A 103 -9.28 7.05 -10.23
CA VAL A 103 -7.98 7.64 -10.60
C VAL A 103 -7.32 8.19 -9.36
N GLU A 104 -6.20 7.61 -8.98
CA GLU A 104 -5.28 8.13 -7.98
C GLU A 104 -4.16 8.91 -8.67
N VAL A 105 -3.74 10.03 -8.07
CA VAL A 105 -2.68 10.87 -8.62
C VAL A 105 -1.54 10.97 -7.64
N GLU A 106 -0.35 10.59 -8.08
CA GLU A 106 0.90 10.76 -7.35
C GLU A 106 1.42 12.19 -7.55
N VAL A 107 1.69 12.87 -6.44
CA VAL A 107 2.27 14.22 -6.41
C VAL A 107 3.49 14.25 -5.50
N ASP A 108 4.46 15.10 -5.81
CA ASP A 108 5.73 15.28 -5.10
C ASP A 108 5.85 16.64 -4.39
N SER A 109 4.85 17.50 -4.54
CA SER A 109 4.87 18.85 -3.98
C SER A 109 3.47 19.37 -3.64
N LEU A 110 3.40 20.29 -2.69
CA LEU A 110 2.16 20.98 -2.32
C LEU A 110 1.56 21.78 -3.49
N ALA A 111 2.39 22.25 -4.42
CA ALA A 111 1.91 22.94 -5.61
C ALA A 111 1.14 21.99 -6.54
N GLN A 112 1.69 20.81 -6.81
CA GLN A 112 0.98 19.78 -7.59
C GLN A 112 -0.29 19.30 -6.89
N LEU A 113 -0.29 19.20 -5.53
CA LEU A 113 -1.50 18.91 -4.78
C LEU A 113 -2.61 19.93 -5.05
N ASP A 114 -2.28 21.23 -4.98
CA ASP A 114 -3.25 22.28 -5.24
C ASP A 114 -3.81 22.20 -6.68
N GLU A 115 -2.96 21.89 -7.66
CA GLU A 115 -3.36 21.71 -9.07
C GLU A 115 -4.34 20.55 -9.25
N VAL A 116 -4.06 19.38 -8.67
CA VAL A 116 -4.93 18.19 -8.83
C VAL A 116 -6.22 18.32 -8.05
N LEU A 117 -6.20 18.99 -6.90
CA LEU A 117 -7.42 19.32 -6.15
C LEU A 117 -8.33 20.28 -6.93
N ALA A 118 -7.75 21.27 -7.59
CA ALA A 118 -8.48 22.18 -8.48
C ALA A 118 -9.07 21.44 -9.70
N ALA A 119 -8.38 20.40 -10.21
CA ALA A 119 -8.87 19.53 -11.28
C ALA A 119 -9.93 18.51 -10.79
N GLY A 120 -10.22 18.43 -9.49
CA GLY A 120 -11.22 17.56 -8.89
C GLY A 120 -10.75 16.15 -8.65
N ALA A 121 -9.47 15.95 -8.31
CA ALA A 121 -8.97 14.67 -7.81
C ALA A 121 -9.59 14.37 -6.43
N ASP A 122 -10.02 13.13 -6.23
CA ASP A 122 -10.65 12.63 -5.01
C ASP A 122 -9.77 11.61 -4.24
N LEU A 123 -8.63 11.23 -4.82
CA LEU A 123 -7.62 10.39 -4.18
C LEU A 123 -6.22 10.81 -4.66
N VAL A 124 -5.36 11.22 -3.72
CA VAL A 124 -4.03 11.75 -4.02
C VAL A 124 -2.98 11.02 -3.17
N LEU A 125 -1.95 10.52 -3.84
CA LEU A 125 -0.78 9.92 -3.22
C LEU A 125 0.31 10.99 -3.08
N LEU A 126 0.74 11.21 -1.84
CA LEU A 126 1.80 12.15 -1.45
C LEU A 126 3.12 11.37 -1.39
N ASP A 127 3.94 11.49 -2.43
CA ASP A 127 5.18 10.71 -2.55
C ASP A 127 6.36 11.40 -1.88
N ASN A 128 6.96 10.74 -0.89
CA ASN A 128 8.12 11.21 -0.13
C ASN A 128 7.96 12.58 0.55
N PHE A 129 6.74 12.94 0.96
CA PHE A 129 6.49 14.18 1.69
C PHE A 129 7.09 14.12 3.10
N PRO A 130 7.79 15.18 3.57
CA PRO A 130 8.11 15.36 4.98
C PRO A 130 6.83 15.43 5.83
N VAL A 131 6.91 15.05 7.11
CA VAL A 131 5.74 15.04 8.01
C VAL A 131 5.06 16.42 8.10
N ALA A 132 5.83 17.49 8.11
CA ALA A 132 5.30 18.86 8.11
C ALA A 132 4.46 19.16 6.84
N ASP A 133 4.91 18.67 5.69
CA ASP A 133 4.20 18.87 4.42
C ASP A 133 2.98 17.95 4.30
N LEU A 134 3.00 16.76 4.93
CA LEU A 134 1.81 15.91 5.05
C LEU A 134 0.71 16.62 5.85
N ALA A 135 1.05 17.21 7.00
CA ALA A 135 0.10 17.98 7.81
C ALA A 135 -0.45 19.19 7.04
N GLU A 136 0.39 19.90 6.30
CA GLU A 136 -0.02 21.01 5.44
C GLU A 136 -0.91 20.53 4.28
N ALA A 137 -0.60 19.38 3.67
CA ALA A 137 -1.43 18.77 2.62
C ALA A 137 -2.84 18.46 3.14
N VAL A 138 -2.95 17.86 4.31
CA VAL A 138 -4.24 17.59 4.98
C VAL A 138 -5.02 18.90 5.19
N ARG A 139 -4.36 19.93 5.73
CA ARG A 139 -4.97 21.23 5.96
C ARG A 139 -5.47 21.88 4.66
N ARG A 140 -4.70 21.81 3.57
CA ARG A 140 -5.08 22.36 2.25
C ARG A 140 -6.22 21.59 1.61
N THR A 141 -6.21 20.26 1.76
CA THR A 141 -7.22 19.37 1.17
C THR A 141 -8.61 19.61 1.73
N GLN A 142 -8.74 19.92 3.03
CA GLN A 142 -10.02 20.21 3.69
C GLN A 142 -11.09 19.13 3.44
N GLY A 143 -10.70 17.86 3.39
CA GLY A 143 -11.61 16.74 3.15
C GLY A 143 -12.14 16.61 1.70
N ARG A 144 -11.61 17.39 0.74
CA ARG A 144 -12.02 17.31 -0.67
C ARG A 144 -11.51 16.05 -1.37
N ALA A 145 -10.44 15.45 -0.88
CA ALA A 145 -9.85 14.21 -1.38
C ALA A 145 -9.33 13.37 -0.22
N LEU A 146 -9.22 12.07 -0.45
CA LEU A 146 -8.46 11.17 0.42
C LEU A 146 -6.97 11.28 0.11
N LEU A 147 -6.15 11.24 1.15
CA LEU A 147 -4.71 11.40 1.06
C LEU A 147 -3.99 10.10 1.46
N GLU A 148 -3.10 9.64 0.61
CA GLU A 148 -2.24 8.49 0.85
C GLU A 148 -0.78 8.93 0.99
N ALA A 149 -0.17 8.71 2.16
CA ALA A 149 1.26 8.91 2.34
C ALA A 149 2.03 7.71 1.80
N SER A 150 3.08 7.96 1.02
CA SER A 150 3.95 6.93 0.42
C SER A 150 5.40 7.39 0.40
N GLY A 151 6.32 6.42 0.25
CA GLY A 151 7.76 6.69 0.16
C GLY A 151 8.46 6.70 1.52
N GLY A 152 9.50 5.88 1.66
CA GLY A 152 10.40 5.89 2.81
C GLY A 152 9.79 5.62 4.20
N LEU A 153 8.55 5.15 4.28
CA LEU A 153 7.85 4.91 5.54
C LEU A 153 8.50 3.77 6.33
N SER A 154 8.69 3.99 7.62
CA SER A 154 9.16 2.99 8.59
C SER A 154 8.12 2.77 9.68
N LEU A 155 8.20 1.64 10.38
CA LEU A 155 7.31 1.37 11.51
C LEU A 155 7.47 2.42 12.62
N ASP A 156 8.70 2.91 12.83
CA ASP A 156 9.00 3.95 13.83
C ASP A 156 8.37 5.29 13.48
N SER A 157 8.23 5.63 12.20
CA SER A 157 7.59 6.88 11.75
C SER A 157 6.08 6.76 11.55
N ALA A 158 5.52 5.54 11.59
CA ALA A 158 4.12 5.29 11.23
C ALA A 158 3.12 6.10 12.05
N ALA A 159 3.31 6.16 13.37
CA ALA A 159 2.42 6.90 14.27
C ALA A 159 2.47 8.41 14.01
N GLU A 160 3.66 8.96 13.76
CA GLU A 160 3.85 10.38 13.47
C GLU A 160 3.20 10.76 12.14
N VAL A 161 3.41 9.95 11.09
CA VAL A 161 2.77 10.14 9.78
C VAL A 161 1.24 10.04 9.90
N ALA A 162 0.73 9.05 10.59
CA ALA A 162 -0.71 8.88 10.78
C ALA A 162 -1.34 10.04 11.58
N ALA A 163 -0.60 10.64 12.53
CA ALA A 163 -1.06 11.79 13.32
C ALA A 163 -1.23 13.07 12.49
N THR A 164 -0.67 13.15 11.27
CA THR A 164 -0.89 14.28 10.35
C THR A 164 -2.33 14.36 9.83
N GLY A 165 -3.09 13.26 9.91
CA GLY A 165 -4.47 13.17 9.44
C GLY A 165 -4.61 12.65 8.02
N VAL A 166 -3.58 12.04 7.41
CA VAL A 166 -3.70 11.31 6.15
C VAL A 166 -4.60 10.09 6.32
N ASP A 167 -5.30 9.70 5.26
CA ASP A 167 -6.26 8.59 5.29
C ASP A 167 -5.58 7.23 5.17
N PHE A 168 -4.47 7.17 4.42
CA PHE A 168 -3.76 5.94 4.14
C PHE A 168 -2.24 6.08 4.27
N LEU A 169 -1.59 4.99 4.67
CA LEU A 169 -0.15 4.80 4.56
C LEU A 169 0.10 3.63 3.62
N ALA A 170 0.71 3.88 2.47
CA ALA A 170 1.09 2.84 1.49
C ALA A 170 2.48 2.28 1.81
N VAL A 171 2.52 1.02 2.21
CA VAL A 171 3.75 0.39 2.70
C VAL A 171 4.15 -0.78 1.80
N GLY A 172 5.11 -0.54 0.91
CA GLY A 172 5.63 -1.59 0.02
C GLY A 172 6.34 -2.72 0.75
N ALA A 173 7.01 -2.40 1.85
CA ALA A 173 7.77 -3.36 2.65
C ALA A 173 6.93 -4.52 3.20
N LEU A 174 5.62 -4.36 3.33
CA LEU A 174 4.72 -5.42 3.76
C LEU A 174 4.81 -6.66 2.87
N THR A 175 4.99 -6.47 1.57
CA THR A 175 4.96 -7.58 0.61
C THR A 175 6.34 -7.94 0.06
N HIS A 176 7.29 -6.99 0.00
CA HIS A 176 8.60 -7.31 -0.55
C HIS A 176 9.71 -7.52 0.50
N SER A 177 9.46 -7.18 1.78
CA SER A 177 10.50 -7.22 2.83
C SER A 177 9.99 -7.70 4.20
N ALA A 178 8.81 -8.32 4.26
CA ALA A 178 8.32 -8.89 5.51
C ALA A 178 9.23 -10.05 5.95
N PRO A 179 9.61 -10.11 7.24
CA PRO A 179 10.30 -11.28 7.77
C PRO A 179 9.46 -12.55 7.62
N VAL A 180 10.09 -13.63 7.18
CA VAL A 180 9.44 -14.95 7.12
C VAL A 180 9.33 -15.53 8.54
N LEU A 181 8.18 -16.07 8.92
CA LEU A 181 8.06 -16.82 10.18
C LEU A 181 8.74 -18.17 10.04
N ASP A 182 9.54 -18.53 11.03
CA ASP A 182 10.13 -19.87 11.13
C ASP A 182 9.08 -20.85 11.64
N ILE A 183 8.62 -21.74 10.76
CA ILE A 183 7.55 -22.72 11.04
C ILE A 183 8.07 -24.12 10.75
N GLY A 184 7.94 -25.01 11.72
CA GLY A 184 8.20 -26.45 11.60
C GLY A 184 6.92 -27.28 11.68
N ALA A 185 6.98 -28.52 11.24
CA ALA A 185 5.94 -29.51 11.44
C ALA A 185 6.53 -30.75 12.11
N ASP A 186 6.02 -31.10 13.28
CA ASP A 186 6.40 -32.29 14.01
C ASP A 186 5.26 -33.34 13.95
N LEU A 187 5.58 -34.51 13.46
CA LEU A 187 4.66 -35.65 13.50
C LEU A 187 4.77 -36.36 14.86
N ARG A 188 3.64 -36.57 15.50
CA ARG A 188 3.56 -37.43 16.69
C ARG A 188 2.88 -38.73 16.33
N PRO A 189 3.36 -39.88 16.81
CA PRO A 189 2.61 -41.15 16.70
C PRO A 189 1.24 -40.97 17.38
N GLU A 190 0.19 -41.49 16.76
CA GLU A 190 -1.08 -41.67 17.45
C GLU A 190 -0.93 -42.81 18.43
N ASP A 191 -1.29 -42.62 19.70
CA ASP A 191 -1.32 -43.66 20.75
C ASP A 191 -2.43 -44.71 20.49
#